data_54f26e95603d69115c9a84384e4cb8ba
#
_entry.id   54f26e95603d69115c9a84384e4cb8ba
#
_cell.length_a   1.000
_cell.length_b   1.000
_cell.length_c   1.000
_cell.angle_alpha   90.00
_cell.angle_beta   90.00
_cell.angle_gamma   90.00
#
_symmetry.space_group_name_H-M   'P 1'
#
loop_
_entity.id
_entity.type
_entity.pdbx_description
1 polymer ?
#
loop_
_entity_poly.entity_id
_entity_poly.type
_entity_poly.pdbx_seq_one_letter_code
_entity_poly.pdbx_strand_id
1 'polypeptide(L)'
;MKYYYDPQNRRPYKERMRNRCIAAGVFIILCVFIASCIFGKDEQSATKAQEQAAIQTTPDTLVAEQPATETPSPAATDGNATGTPAEMQSDKAENLANAQASIVAAIAPENAPEPEIIDSVHIKNQKDVFLAEKIDQMLRRFKPMHSIVLVVEPKSNEIVAWGETKDYKVQNEPDYFTRNTFPAASLAKTITIAAAMESNRYSLNSPIPDRGAHHTLYKNQLRVPENYTGPTIELQDAYAKSANPPLAIIGMNVGASRLKAAAKNLGYNMNFPGGLPGRSNYAPPDSGYGLAEASCGFTEATTLTPLLAAAQVRSILMKKPLEIPWAANLDGYAPKSRIALDVDKFSENTYYGLREAMIRSITNGTARKHISTRNMARKNYNALNIGGKTGSLDGHDPYGRYEWFMGFAQAKEDPSKSLVVVILQVHDLQGYRSQPACQVAAMIINYWAHQNLNKGN
;
A
#
# COMPACT_ATOMS: atom_id res chain seq x y z
N MET A 1 15.80 14.01 -27.64
CA MET A 1 16.63 12.79 -27.59
C MET A 1 15.70 11.61 -27.69
N LYS A 2 15.80 10.82 -28.76
CA LYS A 2 15.00 9.61 -28.93
C LYS A 2 15.60 8.51 -28.07
N TYR A 3 14.93 8.06 -27.04
CA TYR A 3 15.31 6.83 -26.35
C TYR A 3 14.96 5.64 -27.23
N TYR A 4 15.98 5.04 -27.83
CA TYR A 4 15.89 3.77 -28.53
C TYR A 4 15.75 2.66 -27.49
N TYR A 5 14.61 1.98 -27.49
CA TYR A 5 14.41 0.73 -26.76
C TYR A 5 15.23 -0.36 -27.48
N ASP A 6 16.27 -0.86 -26.83
CA ASP A 6 17.08 -1.96 -27.34
C ASP A 6 16.47 -3.32 -26.95
N PRO A 7 15.93 -4.11 -27.89
CA PRO A 7 15.38 -5.43 -27.61
C PRO A 7 16.43 -6.47 -27.20
N GLN A 8 17.74 -6.17 -27.34
CA GLN A 8 18.82 -7.12 -27.08
C GLN A 8 19.16 -7.24 -25.58
N ASN A 9 18.74 -6.33 -24.74
CA ASN A 9 19.01 -6.37 -23.31
C ASN A 9 18.15 -7.40 -22.52
N ARG A 10 17.33 -8.22 -23.22
CA ARG A 10 16.57 -9.32 -22.62
C ARG A 10 17.33 -10.64 -22.47
N ARG A 11 18.55 -10.75 -23.00
CA ARG A 11 19.34 -12.01 -22.95
C ARG A 11 19.64 -12.52 -21.53
N PRO A 12 20.02 -11.70 -20.54
CA PRO A 12 20.33 -12.23 -19.21
C PRO A 12 19.12 -12.82 -18.49
N TYR A 13 17.92 -12.25 -18.68
CA TYR A 13 16.70 -12.75 -18.02
C TYR A 13 16.23 -14.09 -18.60
N LYS A 14 16.22 -14.22 -19.93
CA LYS A 14 15.87 -15.50 -20.59
C LYS A 14 16.86 -16.61 -20.25
N GLU A 15 18.16 -16.30 -20.16
CA GLU A 15 19.18 -17.28 -19.75
C GLU A 15 19.03 -17.67 -18.28
N ARG A 16 18.75 -16.73 -17.39
CA ARG A 16 18.49 -17.02 -15.96
C ARG A 16 17.23 -17.85 -15.76
N MET A 17 16.15 -17.59 -16.51
CA MET A 17 14.93 -18.42 -16.48
C MET A 17 15.20 -19.81 -17.04
N ARG A 18 15.94 -19.96 -18.15
CA ARG A 18 16.33 -21.26 -18.71
C ARG A 18 17.16 -22.06 -17.71
N ASN A 19 18.13 -21.44 -17.05
CA ASN A 19 18.98 -22.10 -16.05
C ASN A 19 18.19 -22.46 -14.78
N ARG A 20 17.19 -21.66 -14.37
CA ARG A 20 16.27 -22.02 -13.27
C ARG A 20 15.32 -23.17 -13.63
N CYS A 21 14.81 -23.20 -14.85
CA CYS A 21 14.00 -24.32 -15.34
C CYS A 21 14.82 -25.61 -15.45
N ILE A 22 16.09 -25.53 -15.87
CA ILE A 22 17.02 -26.67 -15.90
C ILE A 22 17.32 -27.14 -14.47
N ALA A 23 17.61 -26.24 -13.54
CA ALA A 23 17.88 -26.59 -12.14
C ALA A 23 16.65 -27.19 -11.44
N ALA A 24 15.45 -26.66 -11.69
CA ALA A 24 14.19 -27.22 -11.19
C ALA A 24 13.90 -28.60 -11.78
N GLY A 25 14.14 -28.77 -13.09
CA GLY A 25 14.01 -30.06 -13.77
C GLY A 25 14.96 -31.13 -13.22
N VAL A 26 16.24 -30.77 -12.98
CA VAL A 26 17.22 -31.67 -12.38
C VAL A 26 16.84 -32.02 -10.94
N PHE A 27 16.32 -31.06 -10.16
CA PHE A 27 15.87 -31.30 -8.80
C PHE A 27 14.65 -32.24 -8.74
N ILE A 28 13.69 -32.09 -9.65
CA ILE A 28 12.52 -32.99 -9.76
C ILE A 28 12.97 -34.41 -10.16
N ILE A 29 13.88 -34.55 -11.12
CA ILE A 29 14.44 -35.85 -11.52
C ILE A 29 15.17 -36.52 -10.34
N LEU A 30 15.94 -35.73 -9.58
CA LEU A 30 16.65 -36.24 -8.40
C LEU A 30 15.67 -36.68 -7.29
N CYS A 31 14.59 -35.92 -7.05
CA CYS A 31 13.54 -36.31 -6.11
C CYS A 31 12.81 -37.59 -6.51
N VAL A 32 12.49 -37.74 -7.81
CA VAL A 32 11.87 -38.96 -8.35
C VAL A 32 12.82 -40.16 -8.23
N PHE A 33 14.11 -39.97 -8.50
CA PHE A 33 15.12 -41.03 -8.34
C PHE A 33 15.30 -41.46 -6.88
N ILE A 34 15.32 -40.50 -5.95
CA ILE A 34 15.40 -40.78 -4.51
C ILE A 34 14.14 -41.47 -4.02
N ALA A 35 12.93 -41.04 -4.47
CA ALA A 35 11.68 -41.72 -4.16
C ALA A 35 11.65 -43.14 -4.70
N SER A 36 12.11 -43.40 -5.92
CA SER A 36 12.22 -44.74 -6.50
C SER A 36 13.22 -45.62 -5.74
N CYS A 37 14.31 -45.05 -5.21
CA CYS A 37 15.27 -45.80 -4.38
C CYS A 37 14.75 -46.11 -2.97
N ILE A 38 13.83 -45.29 -2.45
CA ILE A 38 13.24 -45.49 -1.12
C ILE A 38 12.06 -46.49 -1.20
N PHE A 39 11.19 -46.33 -2.22
CA PHE A 39 10.00 -47.20 -2.38
C PHE A 39 10.25 -48.47 -3.16
N GLY A 40 11.37 -48.61 -3.89
CA GLY A 40 11.74 -49.81 -4.62
C GLY A 40 12.24 -50.98 -3.77
N LYS A 41 12.32 -50.83 -2.43
CA LYS A 41 12.71 -51.88 -1.51
C LYS A 41 11.53 -52.59 -0.84
N ASP A 42 10.34 -52.07 -0.92
CA ASP A 42 9.16 -52.64 -0.23
C ASP A 42 8.26 -53.52 -1.13
N GLU A 43 8.46 -53.55 -2.46
CA GLU A 43 7.65 -54.40 -3.35
C GLU A 43 8.07 -55.89 -3.36
N GLN A 44 9.22 -56.27 -2.83
CA GLN A 44 9.59 -57.69 -2.75
C GLN A 44 9.09 -58.39 -1.49
N SER A 45 8.55 -57.67 -0.49
CA SER A 45 7.94 -58.28 0.69
C SER A 45 6.41 -58.40 0.63
N ALA A 46 5.74 -57.63 -0.26
CA ALA A 46 4.28 -57.63 -0.37
C ALA A 46 3.75 -58.79 -1.25
N THR A 47 4.55 -59.31 -2.17
CA THR A 47 4.11 -60.40 -3.09
C THR A 47 4.09 -61.79 -2.44
N LYS A 48 4.72 -61.98 -1.28
CA LYS A 48 4.70 -63.22 -0.48
C LYS A 48 3.57 -63.31 0.54
N ALA A 49 2.88 -62.21 0.84
CA ALA A 49 1.78 -62.17 1.80
C ALA A 49 0.40 -62.27 1.17
N GLN A 50 0.28 -62.09 -0.12
CA GLN A 50 -1.00 -62.15 -0.83
C GLN A 50 -1.41 -63.55 -1.39
N GLU A 51 -0.52 -64.52 -1.32
CA GLU A 51 -0.80 -65.88 -1.79
C GLU A 51 -1.38 -66.84 -0.74
N GLN A 52 -1.55 -66.37 0.53
CA GLN A 52 -2.09 -67.19 1.63
C GLN A 52 -3.44 -66.74 2.23
N ALA A 53 -4.13 -65.71 1.63
CA ALA A 53 -5.38 -65.19 2.18
C ALA A 53 -6.57 -65.26 1.21
N ALA A 54 -6.57 -66.19 0.28
CA ALA A 54 -7.69 -66.42 -0.64
C ALA A 54 -8.36 -67.75 -0.40
N ILE A 55 -9.05 -67.95 0.73
CA ILE A 55 -10.15 -68.97 0.89
C ILE A 55 -11.05 -68.51 2.05
N GLN A 56 -12.35 -68.41 1.73
CA GLN A 56 -13.57 -68.36 2.56
C GLN A 56 -14.28 -66.99 2.68
N THR A 57 -15.24 -66.85 1.81
CA THR A 57 -16.70 -66.85 1.94
C THR A 57 -17.39 -65.55 2.36
N THR A 58 -18.25 -65.10 1.42
CA THR A 58 -19.37 -64.15 1.54
C THR A 58 -20.60 -64.85 2.16
N PRO A 59 -21.83 -64.24 2.30
CA PRO A 59 -22.26 -62.88 2.59
C PRO A 59 -23.34 -62.82 3.70
N ASP A 60 -23.77 -61.65 4.16
CA ASP A 60 -25.19 -61.24 4.24
C ASP A 60 -25.42 -59.96 5.04
N THR A 61 -26.03 -59.00 4.43
CA THR A 61 -27.36 -58.37 4.58
C THR A 61 -27.66 -57.48 5.80
N LEU A 62 -27.91 -56.19 5.50
CA LEU A 62 -29.02 -55.31 5.88
C LEU A 62 -29.11 -54.58 7.24
N VAL A 63 -29.37 -53.27 7.09
CA VAL A 63 -30.41 -52.41 7.71
C VAL A 63 -30.07 -51.55 8.97
N ALA A 64 -30.00 -50.27 8.74
CA ALA A 64 -30.74 -49.11 9.31
C ALA A 64 -30.77 -48.80 10.81
N GLU A 65 -30.73 -47.50 11.03
CA GLU A 65 -31.43 -46.62 11.99
C GLU A 65 -30.62 -45.97 13.11
N GLN A 66 -30.69 -44.66 13.02
CA GLN A 66 -30.55 -43.70 14.18
C GLN A 66 -31.79 -43.87 15.14
N PRO A 67 -31.88 -43.28 16.36
CA PRO A 67 -31.43 -41.96 16.78
C PRO A 67 -31.12 -41.80 18.28
N ALA A 68 -30.56 -40.59 18.59
CA ALA A 68 -30.85 -39.66 19.71
C ALA A 68 -30.68 -40.04 21.18
N THR A 69 -30.15 -39.06 21.88
CA THR A 69 -30.47 -38.39 23.15
C THR A 69 -29.58 -38.61 24.37
N GLU A 70 -29.28 -37.43 24.90
CA GLU A 70 -29.23 -36.96 26.30
C GLU A 70 -27.95 -36.92 27.11
N THR A 71 -27.69 -35.65 27.49
CA THR A 71 -26.87 -35.19 28.62
C THR A 71 -27.29 -35.82 29.97
N PRO A 72 -26.42 -35.85 31.00
CA PRO A 72 -26.52 -34.82 32.00
C PRO A 72 -25.18 -34.33 32.64
N SER A 73 -25.23 -33.09 33.10
CA SER A 73 -24.32 -32.46 34.06
C SER A 73 -24.56 -33.03 35.49
N PRO A 74 -23.59 -32.98 36.40
CA PRO A 74 -23.87 -32.27 37.62
C PRO A 74 -22.73 -31.44 38.25
N ALA A 75 -23.18 -30.34 38.80
CA ALA A 75 -22.99 -29.80 40.15
C ALA A 75 -21.65 -29.15 40.57
N ALA A 76 -21.87 -27.96 41.03
CA ALA A 76 -21.02 -26.97 41.68
C ALA A 76 -20.32 -27.43 42.99
N THR A 77 -19.19 -26.78 43.23
CA THR A 77 -18.78 -26.45 44.61
C THR A 77 -18.24 -25.03 44.68
N ASP A 78 -18.74 -24.31 45.69
CA ASP A 78 -18.47 -22.92 46.01
C ASP A 78 -16.99 -22.68 46.40
N GLY A 79 -16.48 -21.52 45.99
CA GLY A 79 -15.24 -20.92 46.49
C GLY A 79 -15.35 -19.39 46.40
N ASN A 80 -15.70 -18.79 47.49
CA ASN A 80 -15.90 -17.37 47.71
C ASN A 80 -14.61 -16.58 47.54
N ALA A 81 -14.55 -15.58 46.66
CA ALA A 81 -13.52 -14.53 46.66
C ALA A 81 -14.18 -13.18 46.31
N THR A 82 -14.36 -12.38 47.35
CA THR A 82 -14.78 -10.99 47.29
C THR A 82 -13.63 -10.10 46.80
N GLY A 83 -13.73 -9.59 45.59
CA GLY A 83 -12.90 -8.49 45.07
C GLY A 83 -13.81 -7.49 44.36
N THR A 84 -13.63 -6.20 44.62
CA THR A 84 -14.44 -5.13 44.05
C THR A 84 -14.18 -4.93 42.57
N PRO A 85 -15.14 -4.48 41.74
CA PRO A 85 -15.02 -4.33 40.28
C PRO A 85 -13.93 -3.35 39.81
N ALA A 86 -13.40 -2.50 40.66
CA ALA A 86 -12.36 -1.52 40.34
C ALA A 86 -10.94 -2.12 40.28
N GLU A 87 -10.62 -3.12 41.12
CA GLU A 87 -9.33 -3.80 41.15
C GLU A 87 -9.15 -4.76 39.95
N MET A 88 -10.23 -5.42 39.52
CA MET A 88 -10.19 -6.29 38.33
C MET A 88 -9.97 -5.55 37.01
N GLN A 89 -10.25 -4.23 36.92
CA GLN A 89 -9.97 -3.43 35.73
C GLN A 89 -8.54 -2.92 35.68
N SER A 90 -7.91 -2.66 36.84
CA SER A 90 -6.50 -2.27 36.96
C SER A 90 -5.58 -3.40 36.51
N ASP A 91 -5.78 -4.61 37.02
CA ASP A 91 -4.95 -5.78 36.69
C ASP A 91 -5.06 -6.23 35.23
N LYS A 92 -6.24 -6.02 34.61
CA LYS A 92 -6.41 -6.29 33.16
C LYS A 92 -5.71 -5.28 32.27
N ALA A 93 -5.66 -4.01 32.68
CA ALA A 93 -4.97 -2.96 31.92
C ALA A 93 -3.46 -3.10 32.02
N GLU A 94 -2.96 -3.46 33.19
CA GLU A 94 -1.54 -3.69 33.45
C GLU A 94 -1.02 -4.99 32.79
N ASN A 95 -1.81 -6.05 32.82
CA ASN A 95 -1.50 -7.29 32.10
C ASN A 95 -1.56 -7.11 30.56
N LEU A 96 -2.43 -6.25 30.03
CA LEU A 96 -2.46 -5.95 28.59
C LEU A 96 -1.28 -5.07 28.17
N ALA A 97 -0.85 -4.14 29.02
CA ALA A 97 0.34 -3.31 28.79
C ALA A 97 1.61 -4.13 28.87
N ASN A 98 1.72 -5.05 29.82
CA ASN A 98 2.83 -5.96 30.00
C ASN A 98 2.89 -7.03 28.88
N ALA A 99 1.73 -7.52 28.41
CA ALA A 99 1.68 -8.42 27.24
C ALA A 99 2.08 -7.71 25.95
N GLN A 100 1.72 -6.44 25.75
CA GLN A 100 2.16 -5.63 24.62
C GLN A 100 3.66 -5.31 24.71
N ALA A 101 4.18 -5.03 25.90
CA ALA A 101 5.62 -4.82 26.12
C ALA A 101 6.42 -6.11 25.89
N SER A 102 5.90 -7.27 26.29
CA SER A 102 6.55 -8.58 26.08
C SER A 102 6.54 -9.02 24.61
N ILE A 103 5.49 -8.71 23.84
CA ILE A 103 5.44 -8.97 22.39
C ILE A 103 6.43 -8.05 21.64
N VAL A 104 6.64 -6.82 22.12
CA VAL A 104 7.65 -5.91 21.57
C VAL A 104 9.08 -6.35 21.92
N ALA A 105 9.30 -6.91 23.11
CA ALA A 105 10.61 -7.39 23.55
C ALA A 105 11.01 -8.72 22.89
N ALA A 106 10.05 -9.61 22.58
CA ALA A 106 10.31 -10.93 21.98
C ALA A 106 10.68 -10.88 20.47
N ILE A 107 10.66 -9.70 19.84
CA ILE A 107 11.01 -9.50 18.41
C ILE A 107 12.36 -8.78 18.25
N ALA A 108 13.03 -8.41 19.33
CA ALA A 108 14.35 -7.81 19.26
C ALA A 108 15.44 -8.90 19.17
N PRO A 109 16.30 -8.94 18.14
CA PRO A 109 17.48 -9.81 18.17
C PRO A 109 18.40 -9.34 19.29
N GLU A 110 18.95 -10.30 20.06
CA GLU A 110 19.78 -10.12 21.27
C GLU A 110 21.11 -9.37 21.03
N ASN A 111 21.38 -8.95 19.79
CA ASN A 111 22.55 -8.19 19.37
C ASN A 111 22.17 -6.94 18.54
N ALA A 112 21.10 -6.24 18.91
CA ALA A 112 20.88 -4.91 18.33
C ALA A 112 21.98 -3.97 18.87
N PRO A 113 22.77 -3.29 18.00
CA PRO A 113 23.73 -2.28 18.48
C PRO A 113 22.96 -1.24 19.30
N GLU A 114 23.57 -0.82 20.41
CA GLU A 114 23.02 0.30 21.20
C GLU A 114 22.64 1.47 20.29
N PRO A 115 21.53 2.16 20.57
CA PRO A 115 21.14 3.30 19.76
C PRO A 115 22.26 4.34 19.81
N GLU A 116 22.96 4.54 18.68
CA GLU A 116 23.87 5.65 18.50
C GLU A 116 23.15 6.92 18.97
N ILE A 117 23.75 7.64 19.92
CA ILE A 117 23.23 8.95 20.38
C ILE A 117 23.26 9.86 19.18
N ILE A 118 22.09 10.02 18.56
CA ILE A 118 21.93 10.78 17.34
C ILE A 118 21.95 12.26 17.75
N ASP A 119 23.02 12.94 17.44
CA ASP A 119 23.02 14.41 17.39
C ASP A 119 22.22 14.88 16.16
N SER A 120 20.92 14.64 16.23
CA SER A 120 20.02 14.86 15.11
C SER A 120 19.53 16.29 15.08
N VAL A 121 20.43 17.21 14.74
CA VAL A 121 20.11 18.63 14.50
C VAL A 121 18.95 18.73 13.49
N HIS A 122 18.91 17.87 12.47
CA HIS A 122 17.83 17.83 11.48
C HIS A 122 16.47 17.47 12.09
N ILE A 123 16.39 16.61 13.12
CA ILE A 123 15.13 16.29 13.82
C ILE A 123 14.66 17.48 14.65
N LYS A 124 15.55 18.10 15.42
CA LYS A 124 15.24 19.25 16.28
C LYS A 124 14.78 20.48 15.49
N ASN A 125 15.19 20.60 14.24
CA ASN A 125 14.79 21.67 13.35
C ASN A 125 13.44 21.43 12.65
N GLN A 126 12.82 20.27 12.80
CA GLN A 126 11.50 19.99 12.26
C GLN A 126 10.39 20.55 13.16
N LYS A 127 9.26 20.93 12.57
CA LYS A 127 8.17 21.57 13.30
C LYS A 127 7.50 20.65 14.31
N ASP A 128 7.26 19.38 13.94
CA ASP A 128 6.78 18.33 14.84
C ASP A 128 7.93 17.39 15.20
N VAL A 129 8.71 17.77 16.20
CA VAL A 129 9.87 17.01 16.66
C VAL A 129 9.48 15.61 17.10
N PHE A 130 8.32 15.43 17.76
CA PHE A 130 7.85 14.12 18.19
C PHE A 130 7.62 13.19 17.00
N LEU A 131 6.92 13.63 15.96
CA LEU A 131 6.72 12.83 14.76
C LEU A 131 8.04 12.57 14.03
N ALA A 132 8.93 13.56 13.95
CA ALA A 132 10.25 13.39 13.34
C ALA A 132 11.08 12.32 14.04
N GLU A 133 11.10 12.31 15.38
CA GLU A 133 11.75 11.26 16.18
C GLU A 133 11.15 9.87 15.92
N LYS A 134 9.81 9.79 15.85
CA LYS A 134 9.13 8.51 15.54
C LYS A 134 9.45 8.01 14.14
N ILE A 135 9.52 8.91 13.16
CA ILE A 135 9.92 8.59 11.78
C ILE A 135 11.36 8.07 11.75
N ASP A 136 12.30 8.77 12.39
CA ASP A 136 13.71 8.37 12.46
C ASP A 136 13.86 6.98 13.11
N GLN A 137 13.21 6.75 14.27
CA GLN A 137 13.20 5.45 14.95
C GLN A 137 12.68 4.32 14.04
N MET A 138 11.61 4.58 13.27
CA MET A 138 11.06 3.59 12.34
C MET A 138 12.03 3.31 11.19
N LEU A 139 12.63 4.33 10.59
CA LEU A 139 13.57 4.16 9.48
C LEU A 139 14.82 3.39 9.91
N ARG A 140 15.37 3.68 11.09
CA ARG A 140 16.51 2.92 11.65
C ARG A 140 16.15 1.48 11.98
N ARG A 141 14.94 1.26 12.50
CA ARG A 141 14.48 -0.09 12.87
C ARG A 141 14.18 -0.94 11.64
N PHE A 142 13.47 -0.39 10.67
CA PHE A 142 12.98 -1.14 9.51
C PHE A 142 13.98 -1.17 8.35
N LYS A 143 14.96 -0.30 8.35
CA LYS A 143 16.07 -0.23 7.37
C LYS A 143 15.59 -0.39 5.92
N PRO A 144 14.65 0.43 5.42
CA PRO A 144 14.29 0.36 4.01
C PRO A 144 15.51 0.74 3.16
N MET A 145 15.66 0.11 1.99
CA MET A 145 16.77 0.39 1.07
C MET A 145 16.78 1.88 0.70
N HIS A 146 15.66 2.36 0.15
CA HIS A 146 15.41 3.79 0.00
C HIS A 146 14.00 4.08 0.49
N SER A 147 13.81 5.21 1.15
CA SER A 147 12.50 5.64 1.62
C SER A 147 12.45 7.14 1.74
N ILE A 148 11.28 7.70 1.52
CA ILE A 148 10.89 9.03 1.95
C ILE A 148 9.57 8.95 2.71
N VAL A 149 9.53 9.60 3.85
CA VAL A 149 8.34 9.86 4.66
C VAL A 149 8.16 11.35 4.72
N LEU A 150 7.01 11.84 4.26
CA LEU A 150 6.68 13.26 4.23
C LEU A 150 5.34 13.47 4.93
N VAL A 151 5.31 14.35 5.91
CA VAL A 151 4.14 14.70 6.72
C VAL A 151 3.85 16.18 6.60
N VAL A 152 2.62 16.52 6.20
CA VAL A 152 2.19 17.90 5.97
C VAL A 152 0.95 18.23 6.82
N GLU A 153 0.93 19.40 7.43
CA GLU A 153 -0.25 19.97 8.09
C GLU A 153 -1.13 20.65 7.00
N PRO A 154 -2.35 20.13 6.72
CA PRO A 154 -3.11 20.57 5.53
C PRO A 154 -3.56 22.02 5.55
N LYS A 155 -3.83 22.60 6.74
CA LYS A 155 -4.33 23.96 6.89
C LYS A 155 -3.25 25.01 6.53
N SER A 156 -2.06 24.85 7.08
CA SER A 156 -0.90 25.71 6.77
C SER A 156 -0.20 25.30 5.47
N ASN A 157 -0.38 24.07 5.02
CA ASN A 157 0.40 23.43 3.95
C ASN A 157 1.90 23.33 4.26
N GLU A 158 2.24 23.28 5.53
CA GLU A 158 3.62 23.22 5.99
C GLU A 158 4.07 21.77 6.19
N ILE A 159 5.28 21.47 5.78
CA ILE A 159 5.95 20.19 6.08
C ILE A 159 6.29 20.23 7.58
N VAL A 160 5.67 19.34 8.36
CA VAL A 160 5.82 19.33 9.83
C VAL A 160 6.80 18.27 10.31
N ALA A 161 6.91 17.16 9.58
CA ALA A 161 7.88 16.10 9.86
C ALA A 161 8.26 15.35 8.59
N TRP A 162 9.48 14.84 8.53
CA TRP A 162 9.97 14.04 7.44
C TRP A 162 11.12 13.12 7.87
N GLY A 163 11.42 12.14 7.04
CA GLY A 163 12.60 11.30 7.17
C GLY A 163 12.91 10.58 5.87
N GLU A 164 14.17 10.35 5.59
CA GLU A 164 14.65 9.73 4.37
C GLU A 164 15.70 8.65 4.66
N THR A 165 15.69 7.58 3.87
CA THR A 165 16.80 6.64 3.78
C THR A 165 17.30 6.51 2.36
N LYS A 166 18.61 6.33 2.22
CA LYS A 166 19.30 6.04 0.98
C LYS A 166 20.35 4.97 1.26
N ASP A 167 20.34 3.90 0.48
CA ASP A 167 21.22 2.76 0.69
C ASP A 167 21.19 2.25 2.14
N TYR A 168 19.98 2.06 2.70
CA TYR A 168 19.69 1.59 4.06
C TYR A 168 20.11 2.55 5.21
N LYS A 169 20.63 3.75 4.89
CA LYS A 169 21.09 4.75 5.86
C LYS A 169 20.12 5.91 5.94
N VAL A 170 19.81 6.34 7.16
CA VAL A 170 19.02 7.56 7.38
C VAL A 170 19.83 8.77 6.92
N GLN A 171 19.14 9.70 6.22
CA GLN A 171 19.71 10.91 5.66
C GLN A 171 19.33 12.15 6.50
N ASN A 172 20.18 13.16 6.44
CA ASN A 172 19.93 14.46 7.08
C ASN A 172 19.32 15.49 6.11
N GLU A 173 19.28 15.17 4.82
CA GLU A 173 18.75 16.04 3.76
C GLU A 173 17.72 15.28 2.92
N PRO A 174 16.57 15.90 2.57
CA PRO A 174 15.49 15.21 1.86
C PRO A 174 15.65 15.30 0.32
N ASP A 175 16.69 14.71 -0.22
CA ASP A 175 16.99 14.69 -1.66
C ASP A 175 15.86 14.14 -2.53
N TYR A 176 15.01 13.29 -1.94
CA TYR A 176 13.94 12.63 -2.68
C TYR A 176 12.65 13.44 -2.79
N PHE A 177 12.51 14.56 -2.10
CA PHE A 177 11.26 15.35 -2.15
C PHE A 177 10.87 15.76 -3.56
N THR A 178 11.85 16.19 -4.35
CA THR A 178 11.67 16.70 -5.71
C THR A 178 12.15 15.74 -6.78
N ARG A 179 12.61 14.54 -6.41
CA ARG A 179 13.11 13.57 -7.38
C ARG A 179 11.99 13.08 -8.30
N ASN A 180 12.19 13.19 -9.60
CA ASN A 180 11.18 12.96 -10.64
C ASN A 180 11.37 11.65 -11.42
N THR A 181 12.22 10.76 -10.95
CA THR A 181 12.45 9.44 -11.57
C THR A 181 11.54 8.35 -11.01
N PHE A 182 10.81 8.64 -9.95
CA PHE A 182 9.97 7.67 -9.27
C PHE A 182 8.70 7.37 -10.07
N PRO A 183 8.47 6.12 -10.53
CA PRO A 183 7.25 5.75 -11.21
C PRO A 183 6.04 5.95 -10.27
N ALA A 184 5.02 6.65 -10.77
CA ALA A 184 3.79 6.93 -10.01
C ALA A 184 3.00 5.65 -9.70
N ALA A 185 3.18 4.62 -10.49
CA ALA A 185 2.44 3.38 -10.37
C ALA A 185 0.92 3.66 -10.30
N SER A 186 0.20 2.90 -9.48
CA SER A 186 -1.25 3.06 -9.32
C SER A 186 -1.71 4.39 -8.70
N LEU A 187 -0.80 5.29 -8.29
CA LEU A 187 -1.18 6.65 -7.89
C LEU A 187 -1.71 7.44 -9.10
N ALA A 188 -1.24 7.14 -10.31
CA ALA A 188 -1.74 7.72 -11.56
C ALA A 188 -3.25 7.48 -11.79
N LYS A 189 -3.86 6.47 -11.17
CA LYS A 189 -5.31 6.23 -11.21
C LYS A 189 -6.12 7.41 -10.67
N THR A 190 -5.53 8.27 -9.85
CA THR A 190 -6.14 9.53 -9.40
C THR A 190 -6.46 10.46 -10.57
N ILE A 191 -5.59 10.49 -11.60
CA ILE A 191 -5.83 11.23 -12.84
C ILE A 191 -7.09 10.69 -13.54
N THR A 192 -7.20 9.37 -13.64
CA THR A 192 -8.30 8.71 -14.34
C THR A 192 -9.65 8.92 -13.64
N ILE A 193 -9.68 8.85 -12.31
CA ILE A 193 -10.89 9.17 -11.53
C ILE A 193 -11.27 10.64 -11.73
N ALA A 194 -10.32 11.57 -11.62
CA ALA A 194 -10.57 12.99 -11.82
C ALA A 194 -11.14 13.25 -13.22
N ALA A 195 -10.52 12.72 -14.28
CA ALA A 195 -10.97 12.86 -15.64
C ALA A 195 -12.37 12.25 -15.88
N ALA A 196 -12.65 11.09 -15.25
CA ALA A 196 -13.96 10.43 -15.33
C ALA A 196 -15.05 11.28 -14.68
N MET A 197 -14.82 11.79 -13.47
CA MET A 197 -15.75 12.65 -12.73
C MET A 197 -15.99 13.98 -13.47
N GLU A 198 -14.93 14.67 -13.91
CA GLU A 198 -15.03 15.93 -14.67
C GLU A 198 -15.72 15.74 -16.03
N SER A 199 -15.76 14.55 -16.59
CA SER A 199 -16.50 14.28 -17.82
C SER A 199 -18.02 14.28 -17.65
N ASN A 200 -18.53 14.27 -16.42
CA ASN A 200 -19.95 14.12 -16.06
C ASN A 200 -20.60 12.82 -16.60
N ARG A 201 -19.80 11.88 -17.14
CA ARG A 201 -20.30 10.59 -17.66
C ARG A 201 -20.21 9.47 -16.64
N TYR A 202 -19.46 9.68 -15.55
CA TYR A 202 -19.21 8.68 -14.51
C TYR A 202 -19.47 9.27 -13.14
N SER A 203 -19.98 8.43 -12.25
CA SER A 203 -20.10 8.66 -10.82
C SER A 203 -19.33 7.56 -10.08
N LEU A 204 -19.16 7.69 -8.77
CA LEU A 204 -18.50 6.67 -7.94
C LEU A 204 -19.15 5.28 -8.04
N ASN A 205 -20.47 5.23 -8.28
CA ASN A 205 -21.26 4.00 -8.36
C ASN A 205 -21.42 3.50 -9.81
N SER A 206 -20.81 4.17 -10.80
CA SER A 206 -20.89 3.70 -12.18
C SER A 206 -20.33 2.29 -12.31
N PRO A 207 -21.10 1.34 -12.88
CA PRO A 207 -20.64 -0.02 -13.13
C PRO A 207 -19.64 -0.03 -14.29
N ILE A 208 -18.47 -0.58 -14.06
CA ILE A 208 -17.38 -0.69 -15.04
C ILE A 208 -17.13 -2.17 -15.30
N PRO A 209 -16.94 -2.61 -16.56
CA PRO A 209 -16.58 -4.00 -16.86
C PRO A 209 -15.36 -4.47 -16.08
N ASP A 210 -15.51 -5.55 -15.31
CA ASP A 210 -14.45 -6.16 -14.50
C ASP A 210 -13.95 -7.44 -15.15
N ARG A 211 -12.87 -7.34 -15.93
CA ARG A 211 -12.38 -8.37 -16.81
C ARG A 211 -11.03 -8.92 -16.37
N GLY A 212 -11.05 -10.08 -15.73
CA GLY A 212 -9.85 -10.81 -15.32
C GLY A 212 -9.22 -10.29 -14.03
N ALA A 213 -7.95 -10.62 -13.80
CA ALA A 213 -7.27 -10.27 -12.56
C ALA A 213 -6.95 -8.76 -12.47
N HIS A 214 -7.20 -8.15 -11.30
CA HIS A 214 -7.11 -6.71 -11.09
C HIS A 214 -5.70 -6.13 -11.30
N HIS A 215 -4.65 -6.92 -11.03
CA HIS A 215 -3.26 -6.45 -11.10
C HIS A 215 -2.56 -6.78 -12.41
N THR A 216 -3.31 -7.28 -13.39
CA THR A 216 -2.82 -7.53 -14.76
C THR A 216 -3.36 -6.47 -15.72
N LEU A 217 -2.72 -6.37 -16.88
CA LEU A 217 -3.22 -5.57 -17.98
C LEU A 217 -2.92 -6.30 -19.29
N TYR A 218 -3.93 -6.93 -19.88
CA TYR A 218 -3.82 -7.62 -21.15
C TYR A 218 -4.79 -7.03 -22.19
N LYS A 219 -4.42 -7.07 -23.46
CA LYS A 219 -5.25 -6.50 -24.55
C LYS A 219 -6.66 -7.11 -24.59
N ASN A 220 -6.83 -8.38 -24.26
CA ASN A 220 -8.14 -9.05 -24.21
C ASN A 220 -9.02 -8.54 -23.05
N GLN A 221 -8.44 -8.06 -21.95
CA GLN A 221 -9.20 -7.47 -20.85
C GLN A 221 -9.81 -6.12 -21.23
N LEU A 222 -9.22 -5.41 -22.21
CA LEU A 222 -9.65 -4.09 -22.66
C LEU A 222 -10.73 -4.13 -23.78
N ARG A 223 -10.94 -5.30 -24.41
CA ARG A 223 -11.94 -5.46 -25.47
C ARG A 223 -13.30 -5.75 -24.85
N VAL A 224 -14.10 -4.72 -24.61
CA VAL A 224 -15.45 -4.83 -24.06
C VAL A 224 -16.44 -4.95 -25.21
N PRO A 225 -17.21 -6.07 -25.35
CA PRO A 225 -18.28 -6.15 -26.34
C PRO A 225 -19.39 -5.12 -26.08
N GLU A 226 -20.10 -4.67 -27.14
CA GLU A 226 -21.22 -3.73 -27.00
C GLU A 226 -22.30 -4.26 -26.03
N ASN A 227 -22.63 -5.54 -26.12
CA ASN A 227 -23.62 -6.20 -25.27
C ASN A 227 -22.94 -6.95 -24.11
N TYR A 228 -22.06 -6.25 -23.39
CA TYR A 228 -21.36 -6.85 -22.26
C TYR A 228 -22.30 -7.15 -21.08
N THR A 229 -22.47 -8.43 -20.75
CA THR A 229 -23.29 -8.93 -19.63
C THR A 229 -22.44 -9.58 -18.52
N GLY A 230 -21.12 -9.45 -18.60
CA GLY A 230 -20.20 -10.03 -17.62
C GLY A 230 -20.12 -9.22 -16.31
N PRO A 231 -19.24 -9.64 -15.40
CA PRO A 231 -19.04 -8.98 -14.11
C PRO A 231 -18.68 -7.50 -14.25
N THR A 232 -19.21 -6.69 -13.35
CA THR A 232 -18.88 -5.25 -13.23
C THR A 232 -18.40 -4.93 -11.83
N ILE A 233 -17.65 -3.84 -11.71
CA ILE A 233 -17.19 -3.27 -10.46
C ILE A 233 -17.54 -1.78 -10.45
N GLU A 234 -17.97 -1.25 -9.30
CA GLU A 234 -18.17 0.19 -9.17
C GLU A 234 -16.87 0.96 -9.32
N LEU A 235 -16.92 2.17 -9.89
CA LEU A 235 -15.75 3.02 -10.10
C LEU A 235 -14.94 3.23 -8.81
N GLN A 236 -15.62 3.49 -7.66
CA GLN A 236 -14.96 3.64 -6.36
C GLN A 236 -14.24 2.37 -5.92
N ASP A 237 -14.81 1.19 -6.16
CA ASP A 237 -14.19 -0.08 -5.81
C ASP A 237 -13.05 -0.45 -6.76
N ALA A 238 -13.14 -0.12 -8.04
CA ALA A 238 -12.04 -0.27 -8.99
C ALA A 238 -10.81 0.55 -8.57
N TYR A 239 -11.03 1.79 -8.10
CA TYR A 239 -9.97 2.62 -7.52
C TYR A 239 -9.43 2.04 -6.22
N ALA A 240 -10.32 1.69 -5.28
CA ALA A 240 -9.98 1.15 -3.96
C ALA A 240 -9.16 -0.13 -4.04
N LYS A 241 -9.57 -1.08 -4.89
CA LYS A 241 -8.88 -2.34 -5.16
C LYS A 241 -7.72 -2.21 -6.12
N SER A 242 -7.49 -0.99 -6.63
CA SER A 242 -6.41 -0.69 -7.60
C SER A 242 -6.49 -1.53 -8.88
N ALA A 243 -7.71 -1.82 -9.35
CA ALA A 243 -7.94 -2.68 -10.50
C ALA A 243 -7.46 -2.01 -11.82
N ASN A 244 -6.52 -2.66 -12.52
CA ASN A 244 -5.95 -2.12 -13.75
C ASN A 244 -6.97 -2.14 -14.92
N PRO A 245 -7.63 -3.28 -15.25
CA PRO A 245 -8.48 -3.34 -16.42
C PRO A 245 -9.66 -2.34 -16.38
N PRO A 246 -10.45 -2.23 -15.29
CA PRO A 246 -11.53 -1.25 -15.22
C PRO A 246 -11.05 0.19 -15.38
N LEU A 247 -9.95 0.57 -14.71
CA LEU A 247 -9.43 1.94 -14.79
C LEU A 247 -8.82 2.24 -16.16
N ALA A 248 -8.20 1.26 -16.81
CA ALA A 248 -7.72 1.39 -18.18
C ALA A 248 -8.88 1.57 -19.17
N ILE A 249 -9.98 0.81 -19.03
CA ILE A 249 -11.20 0.95 -19.85
C ILE A 249 -11.77 2.36 -19.72
N ILE A 250 -11.88 2.89 -18.47
CA ILE A 250 -12.34 4.26 -18.25
C ILE A 250 -11.42 5.27 -18.93
N GLY A 251 -10.10 5.14 -18.73
CA GLY A 251 -9.14 6.07 -19.34
C GLY A 251 -9.22 6.10 -20.85
N MET A 252 -9.38 4.94 -21.49
CA MET A 252 -9.62 4.85 -22.94
C MET A 252 -10.93 5.52 -23.34
N ASN A 253 -12.00 5.37 -22.55
CA ASN A 253 -13.33 5.93 -22.84
C ASN A 253 -13.39 7.46 -22.62
N VAL A 254 -12.68 8.01 -21.63
CA VAL A 254 -12.63 9.48 -21.42
C VAL A 254 -11.65 10.15 -22.39
N GLY A 255 -10.63 9.42 -22.84
CA GLY A 255 -9.68 9.84 -23.88
C GLY A 255 -8.51 10.65 -23.33
N ALA A 256 -7.44 10.67 -24.12
CA ALA A 256 -6.16 11.29 -23.74
C ALA A 256 -6.29 12.79 -23.40
N SER A 257 -7.10 13.54 -24.11
CA SER A 257 -7.27 14.99 -23.88
C SER A 257 -7.80 15.28 -22.47
N ARG A 258 -8.83 14.57 -21.99
CA ARG A 258 -9.37 14.76 -20.65
C ARG A 258 -8.40 14.25 -19.57
N LEU A 259 -7.69 13.16 -19.84
CA LEU A 259 -6.65 12.67 -18.94
C LEU A 259 -5.50 13.68 -18.80
N LYS A 260 -5.03 14.28 -19.90
CA LYS A 260 -3.99 15.35 -19.88
C LYS A 260 -4.47 16.59 -19.12
N ALA A 261 -5.75 17.00 -19.29
CA ALA A 261 -6.33 18.12 -18.55
C ALA A 261 -6.41 17.83 -17.04
N ALA A 262 -6.91 16.65 -16.64
CA ALA A 262 -6.96 16.25 -15.24
C ALA A 262 -5.55 16.12 -14.62
N ALA A 263 -4.57 15.61 -15.38
CA ALA A 263 -3.19 15.54 -14.95
C ALA A 263 -2.57 16.93 -14.72
N LYS A 264 -2.85 17.90 -15.60
CA LYS A 264 -2.43 19.30 -15.41
C LYS A 264 -3.00 19.84 -14.11
N ASN A 265 -4.29 19.65 -13.83
CA ASN A 265 -4.94 20.12 -12.61
C ASN A 265 -4.45 19.40 -11.33
N LEU A 266 -3.82 18.24 -11.48
CA LEU A 266 -3.06 17.54 -10.43
C LEU A 266 -1.57 17.90 -10.41
N GLY A 267 -1.14 18.91 -11.19
CA GLY A 267 0.23 19.45 -11.19
C GLY A 267 1.25 18.65 -12.00
N TYR A 268 0.84 17.65 -12.76
CA TYR A 268 1.75 16.97 -13.67
C TYR A 268 2.21 17.89 -14.79
N ASN A 269 3.44 17.71 -15.24
CA ASN A 269 4.08 18.51 -16.27
C ASN A 269 4.28 19.99 -15.91
N MET A 270 4.12 20.34 -14.64
CA MET A 270 4.36 21.68 -14.11
C MET A 270 5.75 21.76 -13.46
N ASN A 271 6.42 22.89 -13.66
CA ASN A 271 7.64 23.19 -12.93
C ASN A 271 7.28 23.63 -11.51
N PHE A 272 8.11 23.29 -10.54
CA PHE A 272 7.91 23.77 -9.19
C PHE A 272 8.28 25.26 -9.08
N PRO A 273 7.54 26.01 -8.28
CA PRO A 273 7.84 27.42 -8.01
C PRO A 273 9.21 27.59 -7.35
N GLY A 274 9.81 28.78 -7.53
CA GLY A 274 11.07 29.13 -6.86
C GLY A 274 12.31 28.41 -7.41
N GLY A 275 12.23 27.82 -8.60
CA GLY A 275 13.36 27.14 -9.25
C GLY A 275 13.72 25.78 -8.63
N LEU A 276 12.86 25.23 -7.78
CA LEU A 276 13.06 23.87 -7.24
C LEU A 276 13.14 22.85 -8.38
N PRO A 277 14.08 21.90 -8.28
CA PRO A 277 14.16 20.82 -9.26
C PRO A 277 12.93 19.92 -9.18
N GLY A 278 12.73 19.16 -10.23
CA GLY A 278 11.68 18.17 -10.30
C GLY A 278 10.46 18.62 -11.08
N ARG A 279 9.90 17.67 -11.78
CA ARG A 279 8.68 17.81 -12.58
C ARG A 279 8.10 16.43 -12.76
N SER A 280 6.97 16.16 -12.14
CA SER A 280 6.24 14.91 -12.36
C SER A 280 5.76 14.83 -13.81
N ASN A 281 5.87 13.65 -14.42
CA ASN A 281 5.58 13.46 -15.83
C ASN A 281 4.32 12.63 -16.05
N TYR A 282 3.43 13.14 -16.92
CA TYR A 282 2.29 12.39 -17.47
C TYR A 282 2.11 12.75 -18.93
N ALA A 283 2.49 11.85 -19.83
CA ALA A 283 2.42 12.04 -21.28
C ALA A 283 1.83 10.80 -21.97
N PRO A 284 0.52 10.55 -21.79
CA PRO A 284 -0.11 9.39 -22.40
C PRO A 284 -0.15 9.55 -23.92
N PRO A 285 0.00 8.46 -24.71
CA PRO A 285 -0.33 8.49 -26.13
C PRO A 285 -1.83 8.75 -26.34
N ASP A 286 -2.20 9.18 -27.54
CA ASP A 286 -3.59 9.60 -27.82
C ASP A 286 -4.59 8.43 -27.85
N SER A 287 -4.12 7.21 -28.05
CA SER A 287 -4.97 6.00 -28.10
C SER A 287 -4.19 4.72 -27.86
N GLY A 288 -4.91 3.60 -27.87
CA GLY A 288 -4.33 2.25 -27.86
C GLY A 288 -3.88 1.76 -26.48
N TYR A 289 -3.04 0.73 -26.49
CA TYR A 289 -2.63 0.05 -25.26
C TYR A 289 -1.79 0.95 -24.35
N GLY A 290 -0.94 1.82 -24.89
CA GLY A 290 -0.17 2.77 -24.10
C GLY A 290 -1.04 3.79 -23.36
N LEU A 291 -2.20 4.20 -23.92
CA LEU A 291 -3.19 5.01 -23.20
C LEU A 291 -3.78 4.24 -22.02
N ALA A 292 -4.07 2.96 -22.19
CA ALA A 292 -4.55 2.09 -21.13
C ALA A 292 -3.52 1.93 -20.00
N GLU A 293 -2.23 1.73 -20.34
CA GLU A 293 -1.13 1.66 -19.37
C GLU A 293 -1.02 2.97 -18.57
N ALA A 294 -0.99 4.12 -19.24
CA ALA A 294 -0.92 5.43 -18.59
C ALA A 294 -2.14 5.69 -17.69
N SER A 295 -3.34 5.25 -18.10
CA SER A 295 -4.59 5.44 -17.34
C SER A 295 -4.62 4.67 -16.03
N CYS A 296 -3.99 3.51 -15.95
CA CYS A 296 -3.92 2.71 -14.72
C CYS A 296 -2.56 2.77 -14.02
N GLY A 297 -1.59 3.53 -14.55
CA GLY A 297 -0.25 3.66 -14.00
C GLY A 297 0.58 2.38 -14.13
N PHE A 298 0.34 1.60 -15.17
CA PHE A 298 1.09 0.38 -15.48
C PHE A 298 2.27 0.67 -16.41
N THR A 299 2.94 1.80 -16.17
CA THR A 299 4.09 2.29 -16.93
C THR A 299 5.06 3.08 -16.05
N GLU A 300 6.35 2.95 -16.29
CA GLU A 300 7.38 3.75 -15.63
C GLU A 300 7.46 5.19 -16.18
N ALA A 301 6.92 5.43 -17.38
CA ALA A 301 6.95 6.75 -18.01
C ALA A 301 6.11 7.80 -17.27
N THR A 302 5.12 7.39 -16.45
CA THR A 302 4.40 8.26 -15.55
C THR A 302 5.15 8.36 -14.23
N THR A 303 5.69 9.54 -13.91
CA THR A 303 6.46 9.74 -12.69
C THR A 303 5.78 10.71 -11.74
N LEU A 304 6.05 10.59 -10.44
CA LEU A 304 5.47 11.43 -9.40
C LEU A 304 6.52 11.75 -8.34
N THR A 305 6.69 13.04 -8.04
CA THR A 305 7.53 13.46 -6.92
C THR A 305 6.76 13.36 -5.60
N PRO A 306 7.40 13.00 -4.48
CA PRO A 306 6.75 12.96 -3.16
C PRO A 306 6.09 14.29 -2.77
N LEU A 307 6.72 15.40 -3.12
CA LEU A 307 6.20 16.73 -2.82
C LEU A 307 4.89 17.01 -3.57
N LEU A 308 4.80 16.64 -4.86
CA LEU A 308 3.55 16.76 -5.63
C LEU A 308 2.49 15.80 -5.12
N ALA A 309 2.84 14.58 -4.73
CA ALA A 309 1.90 13.63 -4.13
C ALA A 309 1.23 14.21 -2.88
N ALA A 310 1.99 14.88 -2.01
CA ALA A 310 1.46 15.56 -0.83
C ALA A 310 0.54 16.74 -1.21
N ALA A 311 0.92 17.54 -2.21
CA ALA A 311 0.10 18.64 -2.75
C ALA A 311 -1.25 18.13 -3.27
N GLN A 312 -1.27 17.01 -4.01
CA GLN A 312 -2.49 16.39 -4.53
C GLN A 312 -3.43 15.93 -3.40
N VAL A 313 -2.91 15.23 -2.41
CA VAL A 313 -3.71 14.76 -1.25
C VAL A 313 -4.28 15.94 -0.48
N ARG A 314 -3.48 16.98 -0.23
CA ARG A 314 -3.94 18.19 0.45
C ARG A 314 -5.02 18.91 -0.35
N SER A 315 -4.85 19.07 -1.65
CA SER A 315 -5.84 19.68 -2.56
C SER A 315 -7.18 18.94 -2.50
N ILE A 316 -7.15 17.62 -2.56
CA ILE A 316 -8.34 16.76 -2.47
C ILE A 316 -9.03 16.90 -1.10
N LEU A 317 -8.27 16.80 -0.01
CA LEU A 317 -8.79 16.88 1.36
C LEU A 317 -9.43 18.25 1.64
N MET A 318 -8.75 19.32 1.24
CA MET A 318 -9.15 20.69 1.56
C MET A 318 -10.08 21.30 0.52
N LYS A 319 -10.32 20.61 -0.62
CA LYS A 319 -11.07 21.11 -1.79
C LYS A 319 -10.55 22.47 -2.28
N LYS A 320 -9.25 22.63 -2.32
CA LYS A 320 -8.54 23.87 -2.66
C LYS A 320 -7.65 23.68 -3.89
N PRO A 321 -7.30 24.76 -4.58
CA PRO A 321 -6.28 24.72 -5.62
C PRO A 321 -5.00 24.06 -5.14
N LEU A 322 -4.25 23.52 -6.09
CA LEU A 322 -3.02 22.81 -5.82
C LEU A 322 -1.94 23.81 -5.35
N GLU A 323 -1.42 23.59 -4.16
CA GLU A 323 -0.30 24.32 -3.59
C GLU A 323 0.79 23.33 -3.19
N ILE A 324 2.04 23.63 -3.53
CA ILE A 324 3.17 22.80 -3.13
C ILE A 324 3.42 22.97 -1.63
N PRO A 325 3.60 21.89 -0.85
CA PRO A 325 3.99 21.97 0.55
C PRO A 325 5.29 22.76 0.73
N TRP A 326 5.37 23.56 1.79
CA TRP A 326 6.47 24.44 2.05
C TRP A 326 7.14 24.15 3.40
N ALA A 327 8.40 24.59 3.55
CA ALA A 327 9.12 24.64 4.82
C ALA A 327 10.16 25.73 4.80
N ALA A 328 10.21 26.55 5.85
CA ALA A 328 11.14 27.68 5.92
C ALA A 328 12.61 27.27 6.02
N ASN A 329 12.88 26.07 6.53
CA ASN A 329 14.20 25.53 6.85
C ASN A 329 14.69 24.41 5.91
N LEU A 330 14.04 24.21 4.75
CA LEU A 330 14.41 23.19 3.76
C LEU A 330 14.78 23.84 2.42
N ASP A 331 15.81 24.71 2.46
CA ASP A 331 16.32 25.40 1.29
C ASP A 331 16.77 24.42 0.20
N GLY A 332 16.29 24.65 -1.03
CA GLY A 332 16.60 23.76 -2.15
C GLY A 332 15.73 22.50 -2.25
N TYR A 333 14.97 22.14 -1.20
CA TYR A 333 14.16 20.93 -1.14
C TYR A 333 12.65 21.20 -1.10
N ALA A 334 12.23 22.34 -0.56
CA ALA A 334 10.84 22.78 -0.53
C ALA A 334 10.75 24.30 -0.71
N PRO A 335 9.58 24.84 -1.17
CA PRO A 335 9.36 26.29 -1.14
C PRO A 335 9.47 26.85 0.28
N LYS A 336 9.97 28.07 0.43
CA LYS A 336 10.05 28.77 1.73
C LYS A 336 8.71 29.31 2.25
N SER A 337 7.73 29.40 1.38
CA SER A 337 6.39 29.91 1.69
C SER A 337 5.34 29.23 0.80
N ARG A 338 4.07 29.46 1.10
CA ARG A 338 2.95 28.92 0.31
C ARG A 338 2.97 29.47 -1.12
N ILE A 339 2.97 28.59 -2.08
CA ILE A 339 2.91 28.92 -3.51
C ILE A 339 1.88 28.02 -4.18
N ALA A 340 0.85 28.64 -4.78
CA ALA A 340 -0.12 27.94 -5.60
C ALA A 340 0.48 27.67 -7.00
N LEU A 341 0.13 26.53 -7.59
CA LEU A 341 0.38 26.26 -8.99
C LEU A 341 -0.70 26.92 -9.84
N ASP A 342 -0.34 27.35 -11.05
CA ASP A 342 -1.28 27.90 -12.04
C ASP A 342 -2.03 26.75 -12.74
N VAL A 343 -3.01 26.19 -12.02
CA VAL A 343 -3.85 25.10 -12.47
C VAL A 343 -5.31 25.34 -12.09
N ASP A 344 -6.23 24.79 -12.88
CA ASP A 344 -7.65 24.90 -12.61
C ASP A 344 -8.06 24.06 -11.39
N LYS A 345 -9.05 24.56 -10.67
CA LYS A 345 -9.71 23.85 -9.59
C LYS A 345 -10.66 22.80 -10.17
N PHE A 346 -10.71 21.62 -9.60
CA PHE A 346 -11.76 20.63 -9.91
C PHE A 346 -13.13 21.07 -9.39
N SER A 347 -14.17 20.49 -9.96
CA SER A 347 -15.53 20.63 -9.44
C SER A 347 -15.62 20.05 -8.01
N GLU A 348 -16.55 20.58 -7.21
CA GLU A 348 -16.81 20.08 -5.85
C GLU A 348 -17.16 18.58 -5.86
N ASN A 349 -17.87 18.12 -6.89
CA ASN A 349 -18.23 16.72 -7.07
C ASN A 349 -16.97 15.84 -7.30
N THR A 350 -16.00 16.32 -8.06
CA THR A 350 -14.74 15.61 -8.31
C THR A 350 -13.88 15.55 -7.04
N TYR A 351 -13.75 16.62 -6.28
CA TYR A 351 -13.06 16.59 -4.98
C TYR A 351 -13.72 15.62 -4.00
N TYR A 352 -15.06 15.65 -3.91
CA TYR A 352 -15.82 14.71 -3.10
C TYR A 352 -15.56 13.27 -3.57
N GLY A 353 -15.66 13.00 -4.86
CA GLY A 353 -15.46 11.66 -5.43
C GLY A 353 -14.06 11.11 -5.19
N LEU A 354 -13.02 11.92 -5.38
CA LEU A 354 -11.64 11.54 -5.09
C LEU A 354 -11.43 11.22 -3.61
N ARG A 355 -11.97 12.08 -2.71
CA ARG A 355 -11.88 11.87 -1.27
C ARG A 355 -12.55 10.55 -0.85
N GLU A 356 -13.77 10.29 -1.29
CA GLU A 356 -14.52 9.07 -0.94
C GLU A 356 -13.85 7.81 -1.53
N ALA A 357 -13.35 7.86 -2.77
CA ALA A 357 -12.59 6.76 -3.35
C ALA A 357 -11.29 6.47 -2.55
N MET A 358 -10.61 7.50 -2.03
CA MET A 358 -9.46 7.33 -1.14
C MET A 358 -9.86 6.70 0.20
N ILE A 359 -10.99 7.09 0.80
CA ILE A 359 -11.54 6.46 2.02
C ILE A 359 -11.91 5.00 1.74
N ARG A 360 -12.50 4.72 0.60
CA ARG A 360 -12.85 3.37 0.17
C ARG A 360 -11.62 2.45 0.06
N SER A 361 -10.46 2.99 -0.32
CA SER A 361 -9.19 2.23 -0.36
C SER A 361 -8.75 1.73 1.02
N ILE A 362 -9.08 2.47 2.09
CA ILE A 362 -8.80 2.06 3.47
C ILE A 362 -9.85 1.06 3.97
N THR A 363 -11.13 1.29 3.67
CA THR A 363 -12.22 0.49 4.26
C THR A 363 -12.46 -0.82 3.50
N ASN A 364 -12.26 -0.86 2.20
CA ASN A 364 -12.53 -2.00 1.31
C ASN A 364 -11.46 -2.29 0.25
N GLY A 365 -10.30 -1.61 0.32
CA GLY A 365 -9.30 -1.68 -0.73
C GLY A 365 -7.93 -2.22 -0.28
N THR A 366 -6.91 -1.83 -1.04
CA THR A 366 -5.54 -2.34 -0.91
C THR A 366 -4.86 -1.97 0.41
N ALA A 367 -5.25 -0.88 1.06
CA ALA A 367 -4.66 -0.43 2.32
C ALA A 367 -5.33 -1.04 3.57
N ARG A 368 -6.52 -1.68 3.43
CA ARG A 368 -7.33 -2.19 4.54
C ARG A 368 -6.57 -3.11 5.51
N LYS A 369 -5.67 -3.95 4.97
CA LYS A 369 -4.90 -4.90 5.79
C LYS A 369 -3.99 -4.19 6.78
N HIS A 370 -3.41 -3.06 6.38
CA HIS A 370 -2.38 -2.35 7.14
C HIS A 370 -2.94 -1.17 7.93
N ILE A 371 -3.85 -0.38 7.35
CA ILE A 371 -4.52 0.73 8.06
C ILE A 371 -5.83 0.22 8.65
N SER A 372 -5.74 -0.28 9.88
CA SER A 372 -6.85 -0.92 10.59
C SER A 372 -6.58 -0.97 12.10
N THR A 373 -7.57 -1.39 12.86
CA THR A 373 -7.43 -1.59 14.32
C THR A 373 -6.43 -2.69 14.73
N ARG A 374 -5.83 -3.40 13.77
CA ARG A 374 -4.71 -4.32 14.04
C ARG A 374 -3.38 -3.59 14.20
N ASN A 375 -3.21 -2.46 13.52
CA ASN A 375 -1.95 -1.69 13.48
C ASN A 375 -2.10 -0.28 14.07
N MET A 376 -3.31 0.08 14.52
CA MET A 376 -3.63 1.36 15.15
C MET A 376 -4.46 1.11 16.41
N ALA A 377 -4.30 1.94 17.42
CA ALA A 377 -5.17 1.92 18.58
C ALA A 377 -6.63 2.11 18.12
N ARG A 378 -7.56 1.27 18.62
CA ARG A 378 -8.97 1.29 18.22
C ARG A 378 -9.60 2.68 18.40
N LYS A 379 -9.27 3.37 19.52
CA LYS A 379 -9.75 4.73 19.80
C LYS A 379 -9.32 5.69 18.68
N ASN A 380 -8.04 5.67 18.31
CA ASN A 380 -7.51 6.55 17.28
C ASN A 380 -8.10 6.24 15.88
N TYR A 381 -8.16 4.95 15.50
CA TYR A 381 -8.74 4.55 14.21
C TYR A 381 -10.21 4.98 14.09
N ASN A 382 -11.01 4.78 15.14
CA ASN A 382 -12.44 5.10 15.13
C ASN A 382 -12.72 6.61 15.13
N ALA A 383 -11.80 7.42 15.68
CA ALA A 383 -11.92 8.88 15.71
C ALA A 383 -11.58 9.57 14.38
N LEU A 384 -11.08 8.82 13.39
CA LEU A 384 -10.56 9.39 12.15
C LEU A 384 -11.37 8.95 10.91
N ASN A 385 -11.48 9.85 9.95
CA ASN A 385 -11.65 9.54 8.54
C ASN A 385 -10.26 9.44 7.91
N ILE A 386 -9.91 8.26 7.41
CA ILE A 386 -8.61 8.00 6.80
C ILE A 386 -8.85 7.65 5.33
N GLY A 387 -8.18 8.34 4.43
CA GLY A 387 -8.22 8.07 3.00
C GLY A 387 -6.82 7.97 2.42
N GLY A 388 -6.64 7.22 1.33
CA GLY A 388 -5.35 7.12 0.68
C GLY A 388 -5.37 6.27 -0.59
N LYS A 389 -4.22 6.23 -1.26
CA LYS A 389 -3.99 5.39 -2.43
C LYS A 389 -2.63 4.71 -2.31
N THR A 390 -2.61 3.43 -2.66
CA THR A 390 -1.38 2.65 -2.77
C THR A 390 -0.91 2.60 -4.21
N GLY A 391 0.39 2.49 -4.40
CA GLY A 391 1.01 2.23 -5.70
C GLY A 391 2.15 1.24 -5.56
N SER A 392 2.37 0.40 -6.58
CA SER A 392 3.50 -0.50 -6.58
C SER A 392 3.87 -0.86 -8.02
N LEU A 393 5.14 -0.65 -8.37
CA LEU A 393 5.71 -0.94 -9.68
C LEU A 393 7.21 -1.16 -9.52
N ASP A 394 7.83 -1.95 -10.39
CA ASP A 394 9.27 -2.02 -10.47
C ASP A 394 9.79 -0.78 -11.21
N GLY A 395 10.98 -0.32 -10.86
CA GLY A 395 11.61 0.83 -11.50
C GLY A 395 13.14 0.74 -11.46
N HIS A 396 13.82 1.70 -12.08
CA HIS A 396 15.23 1.59 -12.39
C HIS A 396 16.11 2.65 -11.73
N ASP A 397 15.55 3.74 -11.19
CA ASP A 397 16.33 4.83 -10.62
C ASP A 397 15.72 5.34 -9.30
N PRO A 398 16.15 4.80 -8.16
CA PRO A 398 17.02 3.62 -7.97
C PRO A 398 16.36 2.30 -8.39
N TYR A 399 17.14 1.28 -8.75
CA TYR A 399 16.60 -0.01 -9.15
C TYR A 399 15.95 -0.73 -7.98
N GLY A 400 14.67 -1.14 -8.15
CA GLY A 400 13.95 -1.87 -7.11
C GLY A 400 12.44 -1.89 -7.29
N ARG A 401 11.75 -2.40 -6.27
CA ARG A 401 10.29 -2.39 -6.17
C ARG A 401 9.84 -1.17 -5.42
N TYR A 402 9.21 -0.25 -6.14
CA TYR A 402 8.60 0.94 -5.59
C TYR A 402 7.28 0.60 -4.91
N GLU A 403 7.10 1.08 -3.71
CA GLU A 403 5.87 0.94 -2.94
C GLU A 403 5.47 2.28 -2.36
N TRP A 404 4.31 2.78 -2.79
CA TRP A 404 3.75 4.07 -2.39
C TRP A 404 2.56 3.92 -1.45
N PHE A 405 2.46 4.89 -0.56
CA PHE A 405 1.21 5.32 0.06
C PHE A 405 1.15 6.84 0.03
N MET A 406 0.06 7.40 -0.49
CA MET A 406 -0.29 8.81 -0.31
C MET A 406 -1.69 8.89 0.29
N GLY A 407 -1.88 9.69 1.35
CA GLY A 407 -3.17 9.74 2.01
C GLY A 407 -3.27 10.81 3.08
N PHE A 408 -4.42 10.82 3.74
CA PHE A 408 -4.76 11.75 4.79
C PHE A 408 -5.42 11.04 5.98
N ALA A 409 -5.34 11.69 7.13
CA ALA A 409 -6.18 11.42 8.28
C ALA A 409 -6.84 12.73 8.73
N GLN A 410 -8.12 12.68 9.06
CA GLN A 410 -8.91 13.84 9.52
C GLN A 410 -9.80 13.42 10.68
N ALA A 411 -9.74 14.18 11.78
CA ALA A 411 -10.60 13.91 12.92
C ALA A 411 -12.08 14.10 12.55
N LYS A 412 -12.94 13.18 13.01
CA LYS A 412 -14.38 13.21 12.73
C LYS A 412 -15.09 14.35 13.47
N GLU A 413 -14.70 14.57 14.73
CA GLU A 413 -15.29 15.59 15.59
C GLU A 413 -14.75 17.00 15.31
N ASP A 414 -13.48 17.10 14.89
CA ASP A 414 -12.81 18.36 14.55
C ASP A 414 -12.06 18.24 13.23
N PRO A 415 -12.70 18.47 12.08
CA PRO A 415 -12.06 18.36 10.77
C PRO A 415 -10.87 19.31 10.56
N SER A 416 -10.66 20.32 11.40
CA SER A 416 -9.50 21.18 11.35
C SER A 416 -8.22 20.46 11.77
N LYS A 417 -8.35 19.40 12.59
CA LYS A 417 -7.28 18.48 12.95
C LYS A 417 -7.13 17.44 11.86
N SER A 418 -6.16 17.61 11.01
CA SER A 418 -5.93 16.73 9.88
C SER A 418 -4.44 16.63 9.55
N LEU A 419 -4.08 15.57 8.84
CA LEU A 419 -2.72 15.22 8.46
C LEU A 419 -2.69 14.70 7.03
N VAL A 420 -1.70 15.09 6.24
CA VAL A 420 -1.33 14.46 4.99
C VAL A 420 -0.04 13.65 5.20
N VAL A 421 -0.03 12.42 4.71
CA VAL A 421 1.12 11.51 4.79
C VAL A 421 1.42 10.97 3.40
N VAL A 422 2.67 11.09 2.97
CA VAL A 422 3.20 10.45 1.77
C VAL A 422 4.39 9.60 2.15
N ILE A 423 4.39 8.36 1.69
CA ILE A 423 5.48 7.42 1.87
C ILE A 423 5.79 6.78 0.54
N LEU A 424 7.05 6.83 0.18
CA LEU A 424 7.63 6.01 -0.85
C LEU A 424 8.69 5.12 -0.21
N GLN A 425 8.70 3.86 -0.57
CA GLN A 425 9.80 2.94 -0.29
C GLN A 425 10.24 2.26 -1.58
N VAL A 426 11.53 2.03 -1.71
CA VAL A 426 12.10 1.19 -2.75
C VAL A 426 12.73 -0.01 -2.07
N HIS A 427 12.26 -1.19 -2.42
CA HIS A 427 12.72 -2.46 -1.89
C HIS A 427 13.64 -3.15 -2.90
N ASP A 428 14.66 -3.81 -2.40
CA ASP A 428 15.46 -4.73 -3.22
C ASP A 428 14.56 -5.85 -3.77
N LEU A 429 14.70 -6.15 -5.05
CA LEU A 429 13.92 -7.22 -5.70
C LEU A 429 14.35 -8.63 -5.27
N GLN A 430 15.55 -8.79 -4.73
CA GLN A 430 16.14 -10.09 -4.38
C GLN A 430 16.57 -10.18 -2.91
N GLY A 431 16.56 -9.05 -2.20
CA GLY A 431 17.05 -8.91 -0.84
C GLY A 431 15.96 -8.69 0.21
N TYR A 432 16.34 -7.96 1.25
CA TYR A 432 15.48 -7.63 2.37
C TYR A 432 14.33 -6.70 1.95
N ARG A 433 13.12 -7.05 2.37
CA ARG A 433 11.94 -6.20 2.20
C ARG A 433 11.52 -5.62 3.54
N SER A 434 11.55 -4.32 3.63
CA SER A 434 11.11 -3.55 4.80
C SER A 434 9.58 -3.64 5.04
N GLN A 435 9.08 -2.98 6.08
CA GLN A 435 7.65 -2.87 6.35
C GLN A 435 6.93 -2.18 5.18
N PRO A 436 5.71 -2.60 4.84
CA PRO A 436 4.94 -1.96 3.77
C PRO A 436 4.68 -0.47 4.04
N ALA A 437 4.70 0.36 2.99
CA ALA A 437 4.45 1.81 3.07
C ALA A 437 3.13 2.13 3.81
N CYS A 438 2.06 1.34 3.58
CA CYS A 438 0.80 1.47 4.31
C CYS A 438 0.91 1.21 5.82
N GLN A 439 1.79 0.31 6.25
CA GLN A 439 1.98 0.03 7.67
C GLN A 439 2.74 1.16 8.35
N VAL A 440 3.75 1.71 7.70
CA VAL A 440 4.46 2.90 8.18
C VAL A 440 3.48 4.07 8.29
N ALA A 441 2.61 4.27 7.28
CA ALA A 441 1.56 5.29 7.34
C ALA A 441 0.60 5.09 8.53
N ALA A 442 0.16 3.86 8.78
CA ALA A 442 -0.71 3.54 9.93
C ALA A 442 -0.05 3.92 11.26
N MET A 443 1.24 3.65 11.41
CA MET A 443 2.01 3.99 12.62
C MET A 443 2.12 5.52 12.78
N ILE A 444 2.45 6.26 11.74
CA ILE A 444 2.55 7.72 11.77
C ILE A 444 1.19 8.35 12.12
N ILE A 445 0.13 7.93 11.45
CA ILE A 445 -1.23 8.40 11.73
C ILE A 445 -1.63 8.09 13.18
N ASN A 446 -1.26 6.91 13.69
CA ASN A 446 -1.54 6.53 15.08
C ASN A 446 -0.78 7.39 16.09
N TYR A 447 0.51 7.69 15.86
CA TYR A 447 1.29 8.60 16.71
C TYR A 447 0.73 10.01 16.68
N TRP A 448 0.42 10.54 15.48
CA TRP A 448 -0.20 11.86 15.33
C TRP A 448 -1.57 11.95 16.07
N ALA A 449 -2.42 10.94 15.91
CA ALA A 449 -3.72 10.89 16.56
C ALA A 449 -3.58 10.85 18.10
N HIS A 450 -2.62 10.07 18.60
CA HIS A 450 -2.33 10.02 20.04
C HIS A 450 -1.94 11.41 20.58
N GLN A 451 -1.08 12.13 19.86
CA GLN A 451 -0.61 13.46 20.25
C GLN A 451 -1.70 14.55 20.18
N ASN A 452 -2.58 14.47 19.15
CA ASN A 452 -3.48 15.59 18.82
C ASN A 452 -4.93 15.38 19.23
N LEU A 453 -5.38 14.12 19.45
CA LEU A 453 -6.76 13.80 19.78
C LEU A 453 -6.95 13.41 21.26
N ASN A 454 -5.88 13.06 21.99
CA ASN A 454 -5.96 12.57 23.37
C ASN A 454 -5.47 13.61 24.41
N LYS A 455 -5.17 14.86 24.02
CA LYS A 455 -4.72 15.93 24.93
C LYS A 455 -5.90 16.67 25.63
N GLY A 456 -6.97 16.01 25.93
CA GLY A 456 -8.17 16.63 26.50
C GLY A 456 -8.91 15.78 27.54
N ASN A 457 -8.28 14.73 28.07
CA ASN A 457 -8.81 13.97 29.22
C ASN A 457 -7.77 13.89 30.31
#